data_c50fbb583af62260ad009f4e19fb46c3
#
_entry.id   c50fbb583af62260ad009f4e19fb46c3
#
_cell.length_a   1.000
_cell.length_b   1.000
_cell.length_c   1.000
_cell.angle_alpha   90.00
_cell.angle_beta   90.00
_cell.angle_gamma   90.00
#
_symmetry.space_group_name_H-M   'P 1'
#
loop_
_entity.id
_entity.type
_entity.pdbx_description
1 polymer ?
#
loop_
_entity_poly.entity_id
_entity_poly.type
_entity_poly.pdbx_seq_one_letter_code
_entity_poly.pdbx_strand_id
1 'polypeptide(L)'
;MVAKGFTQVIGEDYEETYASVACLESVRLLCAIAASQKLRLWQVDFVSAFLNSDSSFKVYMEQPKGFETGGDKNVWRLQKTLYSTMQGAHNWANNLDKTFKGHGYYKL
;
A
#
# COMPACT_ATOMS: atom_id res chain seq x y z
N MET A 1 11.51 9.59 -1.11
CA MET A 1 12.11 8.86 0.03
C MET A 1 11.54 7.44 0.01
N VAL A 2 12.39 6.44 0.21
CA VAL A 2 12.01 5.02 0.30
C VAL A 2 12.67 4.40 1.52
N ALA A 3 12.03 3.41 2.13
CA ALA A 3 12.59 2.66 3.25
C ALA A 3 13.48 1.51 2.74
N LYS A 4 14.42 1.05 3.57
CA LYS A 4 15.19 -0.17 3.30
C LYS A 4 14.42 -1.40 3.81
N GLY A 5 13.28 -1.72 3.18
CA GLY A 5 12.38 -2.78 3.63
C GLY A 5 13.01 -4.16 3.73
N PHE A 6 14.12 -4.42 3.02
CA PHE A 6 14.86 -5.67 3.09
C PHE A 6 15.53 -5.92 4.46
N THR A 7 15.61 -4.91 5.33
CA THR A 7 16.13 -5.05 6.70
C THR A 7 15.03 -5.38 7.71
N GLN A 8 13.76 -5.36 7.31
CA GLN A 8 12.63 -5.67 8.19
C GLN A 8 12.60 -7.16 8.55
N VAL A 9 12.22 -7.46 9.79
CA VAL A 9 12.14 -8.81 10.35
C VAL A 9 10.68 -9.25 10.45
N ILE A 10 10.38 -10.44 9.93
CA ILE A 10 9.05 -11.04 10.03
C ILE A 10 8.72 -11.35 11.49
N GLY A 11 7.50 -11.03 11.92
CA GLY A 11 7.05 -11.20 13.30
C GLY A 11 7.35 -10.02 14.22
N GLU A 12 8.30 -9.14 13.85
CA GLU A 12 8.63 -7.92 14.59
C GLU A 12 8.15 -6.66 13.85
N ASP A 13 8.55 -6.52 12.59
CA ASP A 13 8.25 -5.34 11.77
C ASP A 13 7.04 -5.54 10.85
N TYR A 14 6.70 -6.79 10.54
CA TYR A 14 5.54 -7.14 9.71
C TYR A 14 5.16 -8.62 9.89
N GLU A 15 3.93 -8.96 9.55
CA GLU A 15 3.44 -10.35 9.51
C GLU A 15 3.03 -10.74 8.09
N GLU A 16 2.20 -9.96 7.44
CA GLU A 16 1.61 -10.29 6.16
C GLU A 16 1.97 -9.27 5.09
N THR A 17 2.40 -9.77 3.94
CA THR A 17 2.84 -8.94 2.80
C THR A 17 1.98 -9.13 1.56
N TYR A 18 1.11 -10.14 1.55
CA TYR A 18 0.33 -10.45 0.37
C TYR A 18 -0.63 -9.31 -0.01
N ALA A 19 -0.57 -8.92 -1.26
CA ALA A 19 -1.52 -8.01 -1.88
C ALA A 19 -1.95 -8.59 -3.22
N SER A 20 -3.26 -8.60 -3.48
CA SER A 20 -3.78 -9.05 -4.77
C SER A 20 -3.35 -8.08 -5.87
N VAL A 21 -2.77 -8.63 -6.93
CA VAL A 21 -2.50 -7.91 -8.17
C VAL A 21 -3.36 -8.52 -9.27
N ALA A 22 -4.10 -7.68 -9.99
CA ALA A 22 -4.91 -8.15 -11.11
C ALA A 22 -3.99 -8.66 -12.23
N CYS A 23 -4.26 -9.85 -12.74
CA CYS A 23 -3.56 -10.34 -13.92
C CYS A 23 -4.15 -9.71 -15.20
N LEU A 24 -3.35 -9.65 -16.25
CA LEU A 24 -3.74 -9.00 -17.51
C LEU A 24 -4.97 -9.68 -18.13
N GLU A 25 -5.09 -10.98 -17.99
CA GLU A 25 -6.23 -11.77 -18.49
C GLU A 25 -7.54 -11.35 -17.81
N SER A 26 -7.52 -11.11 -16.50
CA SER A 26 -8.69 -10.59 -15.76
C SER A 26 -9.11 -9.22 -16.26
N VAL A 27 -8.15 -8.33 -16.52
CA VAL A 27 -8.43 -7.00 -17.08
C VAL A 27 -9.06 -7.11 -18.48
N ARG A 28 -8.51 -7.97 -19.33
CA ARG A 28 -9.05 -8.22 -20.68
C ARG A 28 -10.46 -8.80 -20.64
N LEU A 29 -10.72 -9.73 -19.75
CA LEU A 29 -12.04 -10.31 -19.55
C LEU A 29 -13.06 -9.25 -19.11
N LEU A 30 -12.71 -8.39 -18.14
CA LEU A 30 -13.56 -7.29 -17.70
C LEU A 30 -13.87 -6.32 -18.85
N CYS A 31 -12.87 -5.97 -19.67
CA CYS A 31 -13.08 -5.13 -20.86
C CYS A 31 -14.03 -5.79 -21.86
N ALA A 32 -13.89 -7.08 -22.11
CA ALA A 32 -14.78 -7.81 -23.02
C ALA A 32 -16.22 -7.86 -22.51
N ILE A 33 -16.44 -8.13 -21.23
CA ILE A 33 -17.75 -8.12 -20.59
C ILE A 33 -18.36 -6.71 -20.67
N ALA A 34 -17.58 -5.69 -20.31
CA ALA A 34 -18.06 -4.30 -20.36
C ALA A 34 -18.46 -3.90 -21.77
N ALA A 35 -17.68 -4.27 -22.79
CA ALA A 35 -18.00 -4.00 -24.19
C ALA A 35 -19.29 -4.73 -24.63
N SER A 36 -19.44 -6.01 -24.29
CA SER A 36 -20.60 -6.82 -24.66
C SER A 36 -21.91 -6.32 -24.02
N GLN A 37 -21.82 -5.83 -22.79
CA GLN A 37 -22.97 -5.34 -22.02
C GLN A 37 -23.13 -3.82 -22.08
N LYS A 38 -22.29 -3.11 -22.86
CA LYS A 38 -22.28 -1.65 -22.98
C LYS A 38 -22.11 -0.94 -21.62
N LEU A 39 -21.32 -1.53 -20.71
CA LEU A 39 -21.01 -0.94 -19.42
C LEU A 39 -19.94 0.14 -19.55
N ARG A 40 -19.97 1.10 -18.65
CA ARG A 40 -18.92 2.11 -18.54
C ARG A 40 -17.80 1.59 -17.65
N LEU A 41 -16.55 1.78 -18.06
CA LEU A 41 -15.37 1.52 -17.25
C LEU A 41 -14.79 2.83 -16.74
N TRP A 42 -14.36 2.80 -15.49
CA TRP A 42 -13.62 3.89 -14.86
C TRP A 42 -12.29 3.37 -14.37
N GLN A 43 -11.26 4.15 -14.59
CA GLN A 43 -9.92 3.89 -14.06
C GLN A 43 -9.57 4.98 -13.06
N VAL A 44 -9.03 4.59 -11.93
CA VAL A 44 -8.57 5.52 -10.89
C VAL A 44 -7.12 5.19 -10.57
N ASP A 45 -6.29 6.23 -10.48
CA ASP A 45 -4.92 6.13 -10.00
C ASP A 45 -4.76 6.96 -8.73
N PHE A 46 -4.07 6.42 -7.75
CA PHE A 46 -3.89 7.07 -6.45
C PHE A 46 -2.48 7.62 -6.30
N VAL A 47 -2.39 8.94 -6.23
CA VAL A 47 -1.11 9.61 -5.97
C VAL A 47 -0.62 9.22 -4.57
N SER A 48 0.64 8.75 -4.49
CA SER A 48 1.28 8.37 -3.23
C SER A 48 0.48 7.34 -2.43
N ALA A 49 -0.06 6.33 -3.10
CA ALA A 49 -0.97 5.32 -2.55
C ALA A 49 -0.58 4.82 -1.15
N PHE A 50 0.66 4.39 -0.95
CA PHE A 50 1.13 3.83 0.32
C PHE A 50 1.14 4.85 1.47
N LEU A 51 1.37 6.13 1.19
CA LEU A 51 1.31 7.19 2.19
C LEU A 51 -0.12 7.47 2.69
N ASN A 52 -1.12 6.95 2.00
CA ASN A 52 -2.53 7.04 2.42
C ASN A 52 -2.96 5.89 3.34
N SER A 53 -2.05 4.95 3.66
CA SER A 53 -2.31 3.85 4.58
C SER A 53 -1.55 3.99 5.87
N ASP A 54 -2.22 3.71 6.98
CA ASP A 54 -1.58 3.66 8.29
C ASP A 54 -0.64 2.47 8.38
N SER A 55 0.45 2.62 9.10
CA SER A 55 1.32 1.48 9.43
C SER A 55 0.65 0.62 10.49
N SER A 56 0.42 -0.66 10.18
CA SER A 56 -0.15 -1.63 11.12
C SER A 56 0.82 -2.01 12.24
N PHE A 57 2.12 -1.83 12.00
CA PHE A 57 3.20 -2.12 12.94
C PHE A 57 3.97 -0.86 13.32
N LYS A 58 4.63 -0.89 14.48
CA LYS A 58 5.54 0.16 14.91
C LYS A 58 6.88 0.00 14.19
N VAL A 59 6.98 0.57 13.00
CA VAL A 59 8.21 0.54 12.21
C VAL A 59 9.05 1.77 12.52
N TYR A 60 10.32 1.56 12.80
CA TYR A 60 11.30 2.59 13.05
C TYR A 60 12.33 2.63 11.92
N MET A 61 12.80 3.80 11.57
CA MET A 61 13.83 3.99 10.57
C MET A 61 14.88 5.01 11.02
N GLU A 62 16.08 4.86 10.51
CA GLU A 62 17.13 5.87 10.68
C GLU A 62 16.71 7.20 10.09
N GLN A 63 17.13 8.29 10.74
CA GLN A 63 16.85 9.63 10.22
C GLN A 63 17.61 9.84 8.89
N PRO A 64 16.93 10.39 7.86
CA PRO A 64 17.60 10.73 6.61
C PRO A 64 18.68 11.80 6.83
N LYS A 65 19.80 11.66 6.14
CA LYS A 65 20.88 12.66 6.19
C LYS A 65 20.35 14.04 5.82
N GLY A 66 20.68 15.03 6.64
CA GLY A 66 20.25 16.42 6.48
C GLY A 66 18.87 16.74 7.11
N PHE A 67 18.22 15.75 7.73
CA PHE A 67 16.96 15.92 8.45
C PHE A 67 17.05 15.37 9.88
N GLU A 68 18.26 15.20 10.40
CA GLU A 68 18.50 14.68 11.73
C GLU A 68 18.02 15.69 12.78
N THR A 69 17.24 15.20 13.74
CA THR A 69 16.76 15.97 14.88
C THR A 69 17.05 15.22 16.18
N GLY A 70 17.57 15.93 17.17
CA GLY A 70 17.79 15.36 18.52
C GLY A 70 18.98 14.41 18.66
N GLY A 71 19.88 14.38 17.68
CA GLY A 71 21.14 13.61 17.69
C GLY A 71 21.06 12.28 16.95
N ASP A 72 22.25 11.71 16.67
CA ASP A 72 22.47 10.55 15.78
C ASP A 72 21.82 9.24 16.26
N LYS A 73 21.43 9.15 17.52
CA LYS A 73 20.81 7.96 18.10
C LYS A 73 19.30 7.93 18.00
N ASN A 74 18.69 9.02 17.56
CA ASN A 74 17.26 9.10 17.41
C ASN A 74 16.81 8.44 16.11
N VAL A 75 15.68 7.73 16.17
CA VAL A 75 15.02 7.11 15.03
C VAL A 75 13.65 7.73 14.80
N TRP A 76 13.18 7.70 13.57
CA TRP A 76 11.82 8.10 13.24
C TRP A 76 10.88 6.90 13.34
N ARG A 77 9.76 7.08 14.02
CA ARG A 77 8.66 6.13 13.96
C ARG A 77 7.74 6.49 12.79
N LEU A 78 7.54 5.54 11.89
CA LEU A 78 6.63 5.72 10.76
C LEU A 78 5.18 5.76 11.24
N GLN A 79 4.46 6.81 10.88
CA GLN A 79 3.01 6.95 11.10
C GLN A 79 2.23 6.35 9.93
N LYS A 80 2.77 6.46 8.73
CA LYS A 80 2.19 5.99 7.48
C LYS A 80 3.12 4.98 6.83
N THR A 81 2.56 4.16 5.97
CA THR A 81 3.32 3.20 5.19
C THR A 81 4.20 3.92 4.16
N LEU A 82 5.43 3.49 3.99
CA LEU A 82 6.34 3.98 2.96
C LEU A 82 6.52 2.98 1.82
N TYR A 83 6.92 3.50 0.66
CA TYR A 83 7.38 2.66 -0.44
C TYR A 83 8.57 1.81 0.00
N SER A 84 8.64 0.59 -0.51
CA SER A 84 9.64 -0.44 -0.17
C SER A 84 9.53 -1.04 1.24
N THR A 85 8.51 -0.73 2.03
CA THR A 85 8.19 -1.52 3.22
C THR A 85 7.52 -2.83 2.82
N MET A 86 7.82 -3.93 3.51
CA MET A 86 7.32 -5.27 3.16
C MET A 86 5.80 -5.37 3.21
N GLN A 87 5.16 -4.73 4.18
CA GLN A 87 3.70 -4.72 4.35
C GLN A 87 2.99 -3.60 3.55
N GLY A 88 3.72 -2.79 2.81
CA GLY A 88 3.17 -1.59 2.16
C GLY A 88 2.00 -1.87 1.23
N ALA A 89 2.17 -2.81 0.33
CA ALA A 89 1.14 -3.20 -0.63
C ALA A 89 -0.07 -3.84 0.05
N HIS A 90 0.14 -4.67 1.08
CA HIS A 90 -0.93 -5.29 1.86
C HIS A 90 -1.79 -4.26 2.60
N ASN A 91 -1.15 -3.36 3.34
CA ASN A 91 -1.86 -2.30 4.08
C ASN A 91 -2.66 -1.39 3.14
N TRP A 92 -2.09 -1.02 2.00
CA TRP A 92 -2.79 -0.24 1.00
C TRP A 92 -4.00 -0.98 0.41
N ALA A 93 -3.83 -2.25 0.03
CA ALA A 93 -4.93 -3.05 -0.52
C ALA A 93 -6.10 -3.17 0.47
N ASN A 94 -5.81 -3.38 1.76
CA ASN A 94 -6.82 -3.43 2.80
C ASN A 94 -7.52 -2.09 3.02
N ASN A 95 -6.77 -0.99 3.02
CA ASN A 95 -7.33 0.35 3.16
C ASN A 95 -8.24 0.70 1.98
N LEU A 96 -7.81 0.38 0.78
CA LEU A 96 -8.58 0.59 -0.46
C LEU A 96 -9.88 -0.22 -0.44
N ASP A 97 -9.81 -1.51 -0.08
CA ASP A 97 -10.98 -2.39 0.01
C ASP A 97 -12.03 -1.86 1.02
N LYS A 98 -11.56 -1.41 2.20
CA LYS A 98 -12.43 -0.78 3.21
C LYS A 98 -13.10 0.48 2.68
N THR A 99 -12.33 1.34 2.00
CA THR A 99 -12.83 2.59 1.45
C THR A 99 -13.91 2.34 0.39
N PHE A 100 -13.64 1.45 -0.56
CA PHE A 100 -14.62 1.13 -1.59
C PHE A 100 -15.89 0.48 -1.03
N LYS A 101 -15.74 -0.47 -0.09
CA LYS A 101 -16.90 -1.07 0.59
C LYS A 101 -17.74 -0.05 1.33
N GLY A 102 -17.10 0.93 1.99
CA GLY A 102 -17.79 2.04 2.64
C GLY A 102 -18.61 2.91 1.70
N HIS A 103 -18.27 2.92 0.40
CA HIS A 103 -19.01 3.63 -0.65
C HIS A 103 -19.95 2.72 -1.46
N GLY A 104 -20.18 1.49 -1.01
CA GLY A 104 -21.10 0.55 -1.66
C GLY A 104 -20.54 -0.22 -2.86
N TYR A 105 -19.21 -0.19 -3.06
CA TYR A 105 -18.56 -1.02 -4.07
C TYR A 105 -18.20 -2.39 -3.50
N TYR A 106 -18.19 -3.39 -4.35
CA TYR A 106 -17.85 -4.76 -3.99
C TYR A 106 -16.70 -5.26 -4.86
N LYS A 107 -15.80 -6.02 -4.24
CA LYS A 107 -14.75 -6.71 -4.96
C LYS A 107 -15.35 -7.96 -5.61
N LEU A 108 -15.10 -8.12 -6.89
CA LEU A 108 -15.44 -9.34 -7.64
C LEU A 108 -14.43 -10.44 -7.35
#